data_f1803afab34f6b580a3dedd9fe10a8cd
#
_entry.id   f1803afab34f6b580a3dedd9fe10a8cd
#
_cell.length_a   1.000
_cell.length_b   1.000
_cell.length_c   1.000
_cell.angle_alpha   90.00
_cell.angle_beta   90.00
_cell.angle_gamma   90.00
#
_symmetry.space_group_name_H-M   'P 1'
#
loop_
_entity.id
_entity.type
_entity.pdbx_description
1 polymer ?
#
loop_
_entity_poly.entity_id
_entity_poly.type
_entity_poly.pdbx_seq_one_letter_code
_entity_poly.pdbx_strand_id
1 'polypeptide(L)'
;DRMEICCRRAMLDAQATPSDLQSVLMVGGSSRIPVVRERVQSIFEKEPDLSQHPDEAIARGASIQAGILSGAVREVVLLDVTPLSLGIETMGGLMNVLIPRNTTIPCKAGEMFTNAVDQQSSMKVRALQGERELAGDNWELGEFQVDFESVRKGQARVGVEFRIDADGILSVLARDTTTGKDTVIELGSAAVDVTEAKVEKMVSESVEYAFEDMSARVFEEARLKAEELLPAVDVALQQAGEFLEDAELSEIREVQKEVRSALDEKQAARLKSSVEKLDKATESLAALLLEKVTSDFFSPS
;
A
#
# COMPACT_ATOMS: atom_id res chain seq x y z
N ASP A 1 -25.18 -8.94 17.33
CA ASP A 1 -24.75 -8.93 15.93
C ASP A 1 -23.38 -8.25 15.72
N ARG A 2 -23.12 -7.03 16.22
CA ARG A 2 -21.79 -6.39 16.10
C ARG A 2 -20.66 -7.21 16.70
N MET A 3 -20.83 -7.70 17.94
CA MET A 3 -19.85 -8.57 18.61
C MET A 3 -19.52 -9.82 17.76
N GLU A 4 -20.53 -10.46 17.17
CA GLU A 4 -20.32 -11.64 16.33
C GLU A 4 -19.49 -11.34 15.09
N ILE A 5 -19.74 -10.21 14.43
CA ILE A 5 -18.97 -9.78 13.26
C ILE A 5 -17.49 -9.62 13.62
N CYS A 6 -17.19 -8.93 14.74
CA CYS A 6 -15.80 -8.76 15.22
C CYS A 6 -15.12 -10.09 15.56
N CYS A 7 -15.83 -10.99 16.25
CA CYS A 7 -15.31 -12.31 16.61
C CYS A 7 -14.99 -13.16 15.37
N ARG A 8 -15.94 -13.25 14.42
CA ARG A 8 -15.73 -14.01 13.17
C ARG A 8 -14.60 -13.44 12.33
N ARG A 9 -14.49 -12.13 12.30
CA ARG A 9 -13.40 -11.45 11.59
C ARG A 9 -12.05 -11.75 12.21
N ALA A 10 -11.92 -11.62 13.55
CA ALA A 10 -10.67 -11.93 14.24
C ALA A 10 -10.22 -13.39 13.98
N MET A 11 -11.17 -14.34 13.95
CA MET A 11 -10.87 -15.72 13.58
C MET A 11 -10.42 -15.87 12.13
N LEU A 12 -11.05 -15.16 11.19
CA LEU A 12 -10.65 -15.16 9.78
C LEU A 12 -9.24 -14.59 9.59
N ASP A 13 -8.96 -13.44 10.21
CA ASP A 13 -7.64 -12.79 10.15
C ASP A 13 -6.54 -13.68 10.75
N ALA A 14 -6.86 -14.41 11.82
CA ALA A 14 -5.97 -15.38 12.45
C ALA A 14 -5.90 -16.73 11.71
N GLN A 15 -6.70 -16.94 10.67
CA GLN A 15 -6.87 -18.22 9.98
C GLN A 15 -7.21 -19.37 10.97
N ALA A 16 -7.97 -19.05 12.02
CA ALA A 16 -8.34 -19.96 13.09
C ALA A 16 -9.81 -20.35 13.04
N THR A 17 -10.10 -21.56 13.49
CA THR A 17 -11.45 -22.09 13.71
C THR A 17 -11.76 -22.16 15.20
N PRO A 18 -13.02 -22.32 15.64
CA PRO A 18 -13.36 -22.50 17.05
C PRO A 18 -12.62 -23.67 17.71
N SER A 19 -12.27 -24.71 16.96
CA SER A 19 -11.52 -25.88 17.45
C SER A 19 -10.07 -25.55 17.80
N ASP A 20 -9.46 -24.56 17.15
CA ASP A 20 -8.07 -24.19 17.36
C ASP A 20 -7.88 -23.35 18.65
N LEU A 21 -8.97 -22.78 19.17
CA LEU A 21 -8.93 -21.98 20.40
C LEU A 21 -8.79 -22.89 21.62
N GLN A 22 -7.85 -22.58 22.50
CA GLN A 22 -7.71 -23.29 23.78
C GLN A 22 -8.80 -22.85 24.78
N SER A 23 -9.05 -21.56 24.88
CA SER A 23 -9.99 -20.94 25.79
C SER A 23 -10.55 -19.65 25.20
N VAL A 24 -11.76 -19.28 25.62
CA VAL A 24 -12.41 -18.01 25.31
C VAL A 24 -12.60 -17.24 26.62
N LEU A 25 -11.70 -16.30 26.89
CA LEU A 25 -11.73 -15.48 28.10
C LEU A 25 -12.69 -14.31 27.93
N MET A 26 -13.60 -14.14 28.90
CA MET A 26 -14.50 -12.99 28.94
C MET A 26 -14.06 -12.00 30.02
N VAL A 27 -13.84 -10.75 29.59
CA VAL A 27 -13.44 -9.63 30.46
C VAL A 27 -14.36 -8.43 30.28
N GLY A 28 -14.32 -7.50 31.23
CA GLY A 28 -15.17 -6.30 31.23
C GLY A 28 -16.57 -6.55 31.78
N GLY A 29 -17.24 -5.50 32.26
CA GLY A 29 -18.54 -5.58 32.96
C GLY A 29 -19.67 -6.20 32.13
N SER A 30 -19.65 -6.03 30.79
CA SER A 30 -20.65 -6.64 29.90
C SER A 30 -20.62 -8.17 29.87
N SER A 31 -19.51 -8.80 30.28
CA SER A 31 -19.41 -10.26 30.40
C SER A 31 -20.34 -10.84 31.46
N ARG A 32 -20.90 -10.03 32.35
CA ARG A 32 -21.90 -10.43 33.36
C ARG A 32 -23.30 -10.66 32.78
N ILE A 33 -23.56 -10.17 31.56
CA ILE A 33 -24.87 -10.26 30.92
C ILE A 33 -25.06 -11.68 30.37
N PRO A 34 -26.08 -12.45 30.81
CA PRO A 34 -26.26 -13.84 30.41
C PRO A 34 -26.34 -14.02 28.87
N VAL A 35 -27.13 -13.20 28.21
CA VAL A 35 -27.30 -13.31 26.75
C VAL A 35 -25.97 -13.09 25.96
N VAL A 36 -25.04 -12.31 26.52
CA VAL A 36 -23.71 -12.13 25.94
C VAL A 36 -22.90 -13.42 26.05
N ARG A 37 -22.94 -14.09 27.19
CA ARG A 37 -22.27 -15.37 27.39
C ARG A 37 -22.80 -16.47 26.49
N GLU A 38 -24.14 -16.59 26.42
CA GLU A 38 -24.81 -17.53 25.51
C GLU A 38 -24.40 -17.30 24.06
N ARG A 39 -24.33 -16.03 23.65
CA ARG A 39 -23.93 -15.68 22.29
C ARG A 39 -22.47 -16.01 22.01
N VAL A 40 -21.56 -15.72 22.93
CA VAL A 40 -20.13 -16.08 22.84
C VAL A 40 -19.99 -17.60 22.74
N GLN A 41 -20.67 -18.36 23.61
CA GLN A 41 -20.68 -19.81 23.54
C GLN A 41 -21.17 -20.34 22.19
N SER A 42 -22.22 -19.72 21.61
CA SER A 42 -22.72 -20.07 20.28
C SER A 42 -21.75 -19.77 19.13
N ILE A 43 -20.96 -18.69 19.25
CA ILE A 43 -19.99 -18.28 18.20
C ILE A 43 -18.77 -19.21 18.20
N PHE A 44 -18.25 -19.51 19.39
CA PHE A 44 -16.98 -20.22 19.55
C PHE A 44 -17.16 -21.72 19.85
N GLU A 45 -18.40 -22.19 19.99
CA GLU A 45 -18.73 -23.58 20.33
C GLU A 45 -18.01 -24.08 21.60
N LYS A 46 -17.64 -23.13 22.48
CA LYS A 46 -16.93 -23.37 23.74
C LYS A 46 -17.57 -22.59 24.87
N GLU A 47 -17.56 -23.17 26.06
CA GLU A 47 -17.99 -22.46 27.26
C GLU A 47 -17.00 -21.34 27.60
N PRO A 48 -17.48 -20.09 27.75
CA PRO A 48 -16.62 -18.98 28.08
C PRO A 48 -15.96 -19.13 29.45
N ASP A 49 -14.65 -18.86 29.51
CA ASP A 49 -13.90 -18.81 30.75
C ASP A 49 -14.15 -17.49 31.47
N LEU A 50 -14.72 -17.58 32.67
CA LEU A 50 -15.05 -16.46 33.56
C LEU A 50 -14.12 -16.40 34.78
N SER A 51 -12.99 -17.09 34.76
CA SER A 51 -12.05 -17.19 35.88
C SER A 51 -11.43 -15.84 36.28
N GLN A 52 -11.37 -14.90 35.33
CA GLN A 52 -10.86 -13.54 35.59
C GLN A 52 -11.98 -12.65 36.13
N HIS A 53 -11.63 -11.83 37.15
CA HIS A 53 -12.58 -10.84 37.67
C HIS A 53 -12.85 -9.77 36.60
N PRO A 54 -14.10 -9.64 36.10
CA PRO A 54 -14.38 -8.82 34.93
C PRO A 54 -13.97 -7.35 35.04
N ASP A 55 -14.13 -6.77 36.23
CA ASP A 55 -13.87 -5.34 36.47
C ASP A 55 -12.39 -5.05 36.77
N GLU A 56 -11.62 -6.08 37.19
CA GLU A 56 -10.21 -5.92 37.57
C GLU A 56 -9.23 -6.33 36.49
N ALA A 57 -9.66 -7.13 35.53
CA ALA A 57 -8.76 -7.71 34.50
C ALA A 57 -7.95 -6.65 33.77
N ILE A 58 -8.60 -5.54 33.38
CA ILE A 58 -7.94 -4.41 32.67
C ILE A 58 -6.89 -3.74 33.57
N ALA A 59 -7.26 -3.45 34.86
CA ALA A 59 -6.33 -2.80 35.79
C ALA A 59 -5.12 -3.70 36.12
N ARG A 60 -5.35 -5.01 36.25
CA ARG A 60 -4.27 -5.99 36.46
C ARG A 60 -3.35 -6.07 35.22
N GLY A 61 -3.91 -6.09 34.00
CA GLY A 61 -3.15 -6.04 32.78
C GLY A 61 -2.30 -4.76 32.68
N ALA A 62 -2.88 -3.61 32.98
CA ALA A 62 -2.15 -2.34 33.01
C ALA A 62 -1.00 -2.34 34.04
N SER A 63 -1.19 -2.97 35.18
CA SER A 63 -0.14 -3.12 36.22
C SER A 63 1.02 -4.00 35.72
N ILE A 64 0.71 -5.08 35.00
CA ILE A 64 1.73 -5.95 34.37
C ILE A 64 2.49 -5.17 33.31
N GLN A 65 1.80 -4.42 32.46
CA GLN A 65 2.42 -3.59 31.42
C GLN A 65 3.35 -2.52 32.03
N ALA A 66 2.93 -1.86 33.10
CA ALA A 66 3.80 -0.94 33.85
C ALA A 66 5.05 -1.65 34.41
N GLY A 67 4.90 -2.89 34.87
CA GLY A 67 6.00 -3.74 35.31
C GLY A 67 6.98 -4.09 34.18
N ILE A 68 6.48 -4.35 32.97
CA ILE A 68 7.27 -4.59 31.76
C ILE A 68 8.06 -3.33 31.38
N LEU A 69 7.39 -2.18 31.28
CA LEU A 69 8.00 -0.89 30.93
C LEU A 69 9.07 -0.46 31.95
N SER A 70 8.87 -0.74 33.24
CA SER A 70 9.85 -0.46 34.30
C SER A 70 11.01 -1.48 34.35
N GLY A 71 10.94 -2.56 33.58
CA GLY A 71 11.92 -3.66 33.59
C GLY A 71 11.78 -4.61 34.79
N ALA A 72 10.75 -4.47 35.59
CA ALA A 72 10.47 -5.36 36.73
C ALA A 72 9.92 -6.73 36.29
N VAL A 73 9.17 -6.77 35.20
CA VAL A 73 8.65 -8.01 34.57
C VAL A 73 9.37 -8.21 33.24
N ARG A 74 10.01 -9.37 33.06
CA ARG A 74 10.82 -9.67 31.85
C ARG A 74 10.36 -10.92 31.10
N GLU A 75 9.45 -11.68 31.68
CA GLU A 75 9.03 -12.99 31.15
C GLU A 75 7.78 -12.88 30.25
N VAL A 76 7.17 -11.72 30.19
CA VAL A 76 5.94 -11.46 29.41
C VAL A 76 6.22 -10.35 28.41
N VAL A 77 5.82 -10.55 27.17
CA VAL A 77 5.85 -9.54 26.10
C VAL A 77 4.43 -9.31 25.64
N LEU A 78 4.00 -8.06 25.64
CA LEU A 78 2.78 -7.64 24.96
C LEU A 78 3.17 -7.26 23.52
N LEU A 79 2.54 -7.91 22.56
CA LEU A 79 2.65 -7.57 21.16
C LEU A 79 1.30 -7.03 20.69
N ASP A 80 1.31 -5.85 20.16
CA ASP A 80 0.15 -5.22 19.53
C ASP A 80 0.30 -5.25 18.00
N VAL A 81 -0.74 -4.91 17.27
CA VAL A 81 -0.75 -4.92 15.80
C VAL A 81 -1.34 -3.63 15.24
N THR A 82 -0.95 -3.31 14.01
CA THR A 82 -1.57 -2.21 13.27
C THR A 82 -3.01 -2.56 12.90
N PRO A 83 -4.00 -1.69 13.21
CA PRO A 83 -5.41 -1.96 12.91
C PRO A 83 -5.74 -1.86 11.42
N LEU A 84 -4.98 -1.06 10.68
CA LEU A 84 -5.11 -0.83 9.25
C LEU A 84 -3.73 -0.71 8.59
N SER A 85 -3.70 -0.93 7.28
CA SER A 85 -2.50 -0.77 6.47
C SER A 85 -2.04 0.69 6.43
N LEU A 86 -0.73 0.86 6.38
CA LEU A 86 -0.07 2.16 6.26
C LEU A 86 0.73 2.20 4.96
N GLY A 87 0.66 3.30 4.28
CA GLY A 87 1.34 3.46 3.00
C GLY A 87 1.49 4.91 2.58
N ILE A 88 1.89 5.09 1.36
CA ILE A 88 2.04 6.42 0.75
C ILE A 88 1.27 6.51 -0.57
N GLU A 89 0.93 7.74 -0.93
CA GLU A 89 0.43 8.03 -2.27
C GLU A 89 1.57 7.95 -3.28
N THR A 90 1.31 7.27 -4.39
CA THR A 90 2.20 7.17 -5.55
C THR A 90 1.57 7.75 -6.80
N MET A 91 2.33 7.73 -7.92
CA MET A 91 1.83 8.23 -9.20
C MET A 91 0.50 7.58 -9.58
N GLY A 92 -0.41 8.38 -10.15
CA GLY A 92 -1.76 7.94 -10.48
C GLY A 92 -2.75 7.99 -9.31
N GLY A 93 -2.34 8.55 -8.15
CA GLY A 93 -3.19 8.60 -6.96
C GLY A 93 -3.44 7.22 -6.35
N LEU A 94 -2.50 6.30 -6.51
CA LEU A 94 -2.56 4.95 -5.95
C LEU A 94 -1.96 4.92 -4.54
N MET A 95 -2.52 4.09 -3.66
CA MET A 95 -1.92 3.78 -2.38
C MET A 95 -0.90 2.63 -2.55
N ASN A 96 0.34 2.89 -2.15
CA ASN A 96 1.37 1.87 -2.01
C ASN A 96 1.52 1.52 -0.53
N VAL A 97 1.16 0.29 -0.17
CA VAL A 97 1.19 -0.20 1.21
C VAL A 97 2.62 -0.56 1.60
N LEU A 98 3.13 0.07 2.66
CA LEU A 98 4.45 -0.23 3.25
C LEU A 98 4.32 -1.16 4.46
N ILE A 99 3.36 -0.91 5.34
CA ILE A 99 3.08 -1.75 6.51
C ILE A 99 1.64 -2.27 6.38
N PRO A 100 1.44 -3.56 6.08
CA PRO A 100 0.11 -4.17 6.03
C PRO A 100 -0.60 -4.14 7.39
N ARG A 101 -1.93 -4.13 7.39
CA ARG A 101 -2.72 -4.32 8.62
C ARG A 101 -2.34 -5.64 9.32
N ASN A 102 -2.58 -5.72 10.60
CA ASN A 102 -2.22 -6.85 11.46
C ASN A 102 -0.70 -7.11 11.54
N THR A 103 0.14 -6.13 11.16
CA THR A 103 1.58 -6.22 11.39
C THR A 103 1.88 -5.95 12.85
N THR A 104 2.64 -6.85 13.48
CA THR A 104 3.06 -6.71 14.89
C THR A 104 3.96 -5.50 15.08
N ILE A 105 3.72 -4.71 16.11
CA ILE A 105 4.56 -3.57 16.51
C ILE A 105 5.46 -3.94 17.71
N PRO A 106 6.68 -3.37 17.83
CA PRO A 106 7.27 -2.36 16.92
C PRO A 106 7.67 -2.94 15.57
N CYS A 107 7.52 -2.14 14.51
CA CYS A 107 7.91 -2.55 13.17
C CYS A 107 8.44 -1.37 12.36
N LYS A 108 9.11 -1.69 11.25
CA LYS A 108 9.53 -0.72 10.24
C LYS A 108 9.47 -1.34 8.84
N ALA A 109 9.12 -0.54 7.88
CA ALA A 109 9.18 -0.90 6.47
C ALA A 109 9.46 0.34 5.62
N GLY A 110 10.14 0.16 4.50
CA GLY A 110 10.48 1.28 3.62
C GLY A 110 10.72 0.84 2.19
N GLU A 111 10.64 1.82 1.31
CA GLU A 111 10.80 1.62 -0.12
C GLU A 111 11.52 2.82 -0.75
N MET A 112 12.12 2.60 -1.94
CA MET A 112 12.83 3.63 -2.70
C MET A 112 11.91 4.22 -3.76
N PHE A 113 11.84 5.55 -3.78
CA PHE A 113 11.07 6.31 -4.74
C PHE A 113 11.97 7.18 -5.62
N THR A 114 11.44 7.57 -6.77
CA THR A 114 12.16 8.39 -7.74
C THR A 114 11.28 9.55 -8.22
N ASN A 115 11.90 10.52 -8.89
CA ASN A 115 11.18 11.64 -9.47
C ASN A 115 10.39 11.25 -10.73
N ALA A 116 9.23 11.88 -10.90
CA ALA A 116 8.28 11.62 -11.99
C ALA A 116 8.58 12.38 -13.28
N VAL A 117 9.22 13.56 -13.16
CA VAL A 117 9.48 14.48 -14.30
C VAL A 117 10.91 14.98 -14.27
N ASP A 118 11.38 15.43 -15.44
CA ASP A 118 12.69 16.07 -15.58
C ASP A 118 12.78 17.36 -14.77
N GLN A 119 13.97 17.64 -14.24
CA GLN A 119 14.27 18.85 -13.46
C GLN A 119 13.42 19.01 -12.19
N GLN A 120 12.78 17.95 -11.72
CA GLN A 120 12.13 17.94 -10.43
C GLN A 120 13.18 18.04 -9.32
N SER A 121 12.92 18.90 -8.33
CA SER A 121 13.83 19.16 -7.20
C SER A 121 13.23 18.83 -5.85
N SER A 122 12.00 18.35 -5.82
CA SER A 122 11.33 17.90 -4.60
C SER A 122 10.24 16.89 -4.91
N MET A 123 9.88 16.11 -3.91
CA MET A 123 8.69 15.26 -3.96
C MET A 123 7.86 15.45 -2.68
N LYS A 124 6.56 15.31 -2.85
CA LYS A 124 5.59 15.30 -1.77
C LYS A 124 5.40 13.86 -1.31
N VAL A 125 5.57 13.62 -0.03
CA VAL A 125 5.29 12.34 0.62
C VAL A 125 4.03 12.52 1.43
N ARG A 126 2.99 11.79 1.06
CA ARG A 126 1.68 11.81 1.72
C ARG A 126 1.46 10.46 2.38
N ALA A 127 1.48 10.44 3.71
CA ALA A 127 1.28 9.25 4.52
C ALA A 127 -0.21 8.95 4.66
N LEU A 128 -0.59 7.71 4.37
CA LEU A 128 -1.98 7.26 4.30
C LEU A 128 -2.21 6.06 5.22
N GLN A 129 -3.46 5.93 5.68
CA GLN A 129 -3.94 4.76 6.41
C GLN A 129 -5.25 4.28 5.83
N GLY A 130 -5.35 2.98 5.54
CA GLY A 130 -6.58 2.36 5.04
C GLY A 130 -6.33 1.11 4.22
N GLU A 131 -7.39 0.62 3.57
CA GLU A 131 -7.40 -0.64 2.84
C GLU A 131 -7.89 -0.47 1.38
N ARG A 132 -7.98 0.77 0.89
CA ARG A 132 -8.46 1.08 -0.46
C ARG A 132 -7.28 1.28 -1.41
N GLU A 133 -7.48 0.95 -2.69
CA GLU A 133 -6.42 1.03 -3.70
C GLU A 133 -6.09 2.47 -4.12
N LEU A 134 -7.08 3.36 -4.09
CA LEU A 134 -6.89 4.77 -4.41
C LEU A 134 -6.53 5.58 -3.16
N ALA A 135 -5.53 6.43 -3.26
CA ALA A 135 -5.07 7.28 -2.16
C ALA A 135 -6.17 8.18 -1.59
N GLY A 136 -7.06 8.68 -2.46
CA GLY A 136 -8.17 9.55 -2.09
C GLY A 136 -9.24 8.89 -1.21
N ASP A 137 -9.33 7.55 -1.22
CA ASP A 137 -10.29 6.77 -0.46
C ASP A 137 -9.74 6.28 0.89
N ASN A 138 -8.48 6.61 1.19
CA ASN A 138 -7.80 6.33 2.43
C ASN A 138 -7.66 7.59 3.29
N TRP A 139 -7.35 7.41 4.57
CA TRP A 139 -7.17 8.54 5.48
C TRP A 139 -5.75 9.08 5.39
N GLU A 140 -5.65 10.38 5.25
CA GLU A 140 -4.38 11.09 5.33
C GLU A 140 -3.94 11.23 6.80
N LEU A 141 -2.75 10.75 7.10
CA LEU A 141 -2.11 10.93 8.42
C LEU A 141 -1.25 12.19 8.47
N GLY A 142 -0.68 12.57 7.33
CA GLY A 142 0.14 13.77 7.19
C GLY A 142 0.85 13.81 5.85
N GLU A 143 1.36 15.00 5.55
CA GLU A 143 2.03 15.30 4.29
C GLU A 143 3.28 16.14 4.56
N PHE A 144 4.37 15.87 3.84
CA PHE A 144 5.59 16.67 3.89
C PHE A 144 6.33 16.63 2.57
N GLN A 145 7.23 17.58 2.38
CA GLN A 145 8.05 17.69 1.19
C GLN A 145 9.49 17.24 1.47
N VAL A 146 10.04 16.51 0.51
CA VAL A 146 11.45 16.11 0.51
C VAL A 146 12.14 16.78 -0.66
N ASP A 147 13.12 17.61 -0.36
CA ASP A 147 13.90 18.29 -1.37
C ASP A 147 15.14 17.45 -1.74
N PHE A 148 15.48 17.45 -3.02
CA PHE A 148 16.67 16.80 -3.57
C PHE A 148 17.23 17.64 -4.73
N GLU A 149 18.42 17.27 -5.21
CA GLU A 149 19.01 17.95 -6.36
C GLU A 149 18.15 17.75 -7.62
N SER A 150 18.03 18.83 -8.42
CA SER A 150 17.30 18.76 -9.69
C SER A 150 17.97 17.77 -10.64
N VAL A 151 17.27 16.69 -10.98
CA VAL A 151 17.77 15.59 -11.80
C VAL A 151 16.78 15.21 -12.91
N ARG A 152 17.23 14.39 -13.85
CA ARG A 152 16.34 13.84 -14.87
C ARG A 152 15.34 12.87 -14.27
N LYS A 153 14.22 12.66 -14.96
CA LYS A 153 13.20 11.65 -14.60
C LYS A 153 13.85 10.32 -14.25
N GLY A 154 13.45 9.71 -13.15
CA GLY A 154 13.90 8.41 -12.71
C GLY A 154 15.29 8.38 -12.05
N GLN A 155 15.97 9.50 -11.86
CA GLN A 155 17.33 9.54 -11.29
C GLN A 155 17.36 9.85 -9.79
N ALA A 156 16.37 10.56 -9.25
CA ALA A 156 16.31 10.78 -7.81
C ALA A 156 16.18 9.45 -7.05
N ARG A 157 16.76 9.40 -5.87
CA ARG A 157 16.73 8.21 -4.99
C ARG A 157 16.35 8.65 -3.59
N VAL A 158 15.05 8.61 -3.31
CA VAL A 158 14.49 8.95 -2.01
C VAL A 158 13.96 7.71 -1.34
N GLY A 159 14.61 7.30 -0.25
CA GLY A 159 14.13 6.21 0.61
C GLY A 159 13.09 6.75 1.58
N VAL A 160 11.92 6.14 1.64
CA VAL A 160 10.90 6.46 2.64
C VAL A 160 10.71 5.25 3.55
N GLU A 161 10.93 5.42 4.85
CA GLU A 161 10.77 4.39 5.89
C GLU A 161 9.69 4.83 6.86
N PHE A 162 8.69 3.99 7.07
CA PHE A 162 7.72 4.08 8.15
C PHE A 162 8.22 3.26 9.33
N ARG A 163 8.16 3.83 10.52
CA ARG A 163 8.53 3.17 11.77
C ARG A 163 7.47 3.38 12.81
N ILE A 164 6.97 2.30 13.39
CA ILE A 164 6.10 2.32 14.56
C ILE A 164 6.89 1.74 15.71
N ASP A 165 6.97 2.49 16.81
CA ASP A 165 7.62 2.04 18.04
C ASP A 165 6.71 1.18 18.93
N ALA A 166 7.23 0.77 20.09
CA ALA A 166 6.49 -0.05 21.05
C ALA A 166 5.31 0.70 21.71
N ASP A 167 5.30 2.03 21.65
CA ASP A 167 4.23 2.88 22.17
C ASP A 167 3.17 3.20 21.11
N GLY A 168 3.33 2.66 19.89
CA GLY A 168 2.42 2.87 18.76
C GLY A 168 2.61 4.22 18.05
N ILE A 169 3.74 4.90 18.29
CA ILE A 169 4.04 6.18 17.66
C ILE A 169 4.60 5.93 16.27
N LEU A 170 3.92 6.48 15.26
CA LEU A 170 4.35 6.45 13.87
C LEU A 170 5.29 7.62 13.58
N SER A 171 6.47 7.31 13.09
CA SER A 171 7.39 8.24 12.47
C SER A 171 7.67 7.86 11.02
N VAL A 172 7.81 8.86 10.16
CA VAL A 172 8.18 8.68 8.75
C VAL A 172 9.49 9.40 8.50
N LEU A 173 10.48 8.62 8.06
CA LEU A 173 11.79 9.11 7.62
C LEU A 173 11.80 9.10 6.09
N ALA A 174 12.12 10.23 5.48
CA ALA A 174 12.46 10.28 4.07
C ALA A 174 13.92 10.76 3.91
N ARG A 175 14.70 9.99 3.18
CA ARG A 175 16.14 10.24 2.94
C ARG A 175 16.42 10.38 1.46
N ASP A 176 16.97 11.51 1.07
CA ASP A 176 17.69 11.58 -0.20
C ASP A 176 19.01 10.80 -0.08
N THR A 177 19.09 9.64 -0.74
CA THR A 177 20.27 8.78 -0.61
C THR A 177 21.49 9.30 -1.35
N THR A 178 21.33 10.30 -2.22
CA THR A 178 22.44 10.95 -2.94
C THR A 178 23.15 11.94 -2.05
N THR A 179 22.41 12.78 -1.34
CA THR A 179 22.97 13.82 -0.45
C THR A 179 23.07 13.35 1.00
N GLY A 180 22.36 12.30 1.37
CA GLY A 180 22.23 11.82 2.75
C GLY A 180 21.36 12.70 3.63
N LYS A 181 20.61 13.65 3.05
CA LYS A 181 19.73 14.54 3.79
C LYS A 181 18.48 13.81 4.25
N ASP A 182 18.18 13.91 5.54
CA ASP A 182 17.01 13.31 6.16
C ASP A 182 15.92 14.35 6.41
N THR A 183 14.69 13.96 6.17
CA THR A 183 13.48 14.65 6.61
C THR A 183 12.69 13.66 7.45
N VAL A 184 12.43 13.99 8.71
CA VAL A 184 11.67 13.14 9.65
C VAL A 184 10.44 13.89 10.09
N ILE A 185 9.29 13.21 10.03
CA ILE A 185 8.03 13.69 10.60
C ILE A 185 7.50 12.65 11.58
N GLU A 186 7.05 13.11 12.74
CA GLU A 186 6.35 12.28 13.72
C GLU A 186 4.85 12.53 13.59
N LEU A 187 4.11 11.47 13.34
CA LEU A 187 2.66 11.50 13.14
C LEU A 187 1.89 11.04 14.39
N GLY A 188 2.61 10.81 15.48
CA GLY A 188 2.05 10.42 16.76
C GLY A 188 1.41 9.03 16.73
N SER A 189 0.44 8.80 17.63
CA SER A 189 -0.30 7.54 17.76
C SER A 189 -1.46 7.40 16.75
N ALA A 190 -1.64 8.36 15.84
CA ALA A 190 -2.77 8.40 14.90
C ALA A 190 -2.93 7.11 14.08
N ALA A 191 -1.82 6.41 13.82
CA ALA A 191 -1.81 5.16 13.05
C ALA A 191 -2.35 3.95 13.84
N VAL A 192 -2.32 3.99 15.17
CA VAL A 192 -2.72 2.88 16.06
C VAL A 192 -3.99 3.25 16.84
N ASP A 193 -4.13 4.52 17.20
CA ASP A 193 -5.27 5.03 17.99
C ASP A 193 -6.49 5.32 17.09
N VAL A 194 -6.99 4.29 16.43
CA VAL A 194 -8.15 4.35 15.55
C VAL A 194 -9.35 3.70 16.21
N THR A 195 -10.51 4.38 16.19
CA THR A 195 -11.73 3.80 16.77
C THR A 195 -12.19 2.57 15.98
N GLU A 196 -12.67 1.55 16.70
CA GLU A 196 -13.19 0.30 16.11
C GLU A 196 -14.19 0.54 14.98
N ALA A 197 -15.12 1.50 15.17
CA ALA A 197 -16.12 1.83 14.15
C ALA A 197 -15.50 2.36 12.84
N LYS A 198 -14.38 3.09 12.92
CA LYS A 198 -13.65 3.55 11.74
C LYS A 198 -12.95 2.40 11.04
N VAL A 199 -12.30 1.51 11.81
CA VAL A 199 -11.65 0.31 11.26
C VAL A 199 -12.67 -0.57 10.55
N GLU A 200 -13.81 -0.86 11.21
CA GLU A 200 -14.90 -1.67 10.67
C GLU A 200 -15.44 -1.08 9.35
N LYS A 201 -15.65 0.23 9.33
CA LYS A 201 -16.09 0.94 8.12
C LYS A 201 -15.07 0.79 6.99
N MET A 202 -13.81 1.13 7.22
CA MET A 202 -12.75 1.08 6.19
C MET A 202 -12.60 -0.33 5.60
N VAL A 203 -12.61 -1.34 6.45
CA VAL A 203 -12.47 -2.72 5.97
C VAL A 203 -13.74 -3.22 5.28
N SER A 204 -14.93 -2.82 5.74
CA SER A 204 -16.18 -3.13 5.04
C SER A 204 -16.21 -2.51 3.64
N GLU A 205 -15.84 -1.23 3.55
CA GLU A 205 -15.73 -0.53 2.26
C GLU A 205 -14.69 -1.17 1.34
N SER A 206 -13.53 -1.61 1.85
CA SER A 206 -12.53 -2.28 1.02
C SER A 206 -13.01 -3.60 0.42
N VAL A 207 -13.92 -4.31 1.09
CA VAL A 207 -14.55 -5.52 0.56
C VAL A 207 -15.68 -5.18 -0.43
N GLU A 208 -16.50 -4.20 -0.09
CA GLU A 208 -17.62 -3.75 -0.93
C GLU A 208 -17.14 -3.24 -2.29
N TYR A 209 -16.09 -2.41 -2.29
CA TYR A 209 -15.54 -1.78 -3.49
C TYR A 209 -14.34 -2.53 -4.10
N ALA A 210 -14.02 -3.74 -3.64
CA ALA A 210 -12.81 -4.48 -4.06
C ALA A 210 -12.64 -4.61 -5.59
N PHE A 211 -13.74 -4.88 -6.31
CA PHE A 211 -13.69 -5.01 -7.78
C PHE A 211 -13.52 -3.66 -8.49
N GLU A 212 -14.17 -2.62 -7.98
CA GLU A 212 -14.06 -1.25 -8.51
C GLU A 212 -12.65 -0.71 -8.28
N ASP A 213 -12.14 -0.86 -7.08
CA ASP A 213 -10.79 -0.46 -6.69
C ASP A 213 -9.72 -1.20 -7.50
N MET A 214 -9.83 -2.51 -7.64
CA MET A 214 -8.92 -3.29 -8.48
C MET A 214 -8.96 -2.82 -9.95
N SER A 215 -10.16 -2.54 -10.47
CA SER A 215 -10.31 -2.02 -11.84
C SER A 215 -9.70 -0.63 -11.98
N ALA A 216 -9.91 0.24 -11.00
CA ALA A 216 -9.33 1.58 -10.98
C ALA A 216 -7.79 1.52 -10.92
N ARG A 217 -7.22 0.66 -10.05
CA ARG A 217 -5.78 0.44 -9.98
C ARG A 217 -5.21 -0.03 -11.32
N VAL A 218 -5.82 -1.07 -11.91
CA VAL A 218 -5.38 -1.60 -13.21
C VAL A 218 -5.45 -0.53 -14.29
N PHE A 219 -6.50 0.31 -14.27
CA PHE A 219 -6.61 1.42 -15.21
C PHE A 219 -5.51 2.46 -15.01
N GLU A 220 -5.27 2.91 -13.78
CA GLU A 220 -4.26 3.93 -13.49
C GLU A 220 -2.83 3.45 -13.81
N GLU A 221 -2.49 2.21 -13.46
CA GLU A 221 -1.20 1.60 -13.82
C GLU A 221 -1.01 1.53 -15.34
N ALA A 222 -2.04 1.09 -16.07
CA ALA A 222 -1.99 1.02 -17.53
C ALA A 222 -1.99 2.42 -18.18
N ARG A 223 -2.69 3.40 -17.60
CA ARG A 223 -2.70 4.79 -18.04
C ARG A 223 -1.30 5.41 -17.94
N LEU A 224 -0.66 5.27 -16.79
CA LEU A 224 0.71 5.77 -16.58
C LEU A 224 1.70 5.16 -17.58
N LYS A 225 1.59 3.85 -17.81
CA LYS A 225 2.43 3.17 -18.81
C LYS A 225 2.13 3.63 -20.24
N ALA A 226 0.86 3.87 -20.58
CA ALA A 226 0.47 4.39 -21.89
C ALA A 226 0.98 5.83 -22.12
N GLU A 227 0.87 6.69 -21.10
CA GLU A 227 1.36 8.08 -21.16
C GLU A 227 2.88 8.17 -21.32
N GLU A 228 3.62 7.18 -20.86
CA GLU A 228 5.06 7.07 -21.09
C GLU A 228 5.39 6.46 -22.46
N LEU A 229 4.70 5.39 -22.83
CA LEU A 229 5.00 4.61 -24.02
C LEU A 229 4.60 5.33 -25.32
N LEU A 230 3.40 5.95 -25.37
CA LEU A 230 2.90 6.59 -26.60
C LEU A 230 3.82 7.68 -27.13
N PRO A 231 4.31 8.67 -26.34
CA PRO A 231 5.25 9.67 -26.83
C PRO A 231 6.61 9.07 -27.22
N ALA A 232 7.08 8.06 -26.48
CA ALA A 232 8.33 7.38 -26.78
C ALA A 232 8.26 6.67 -28.14
N VAL A 233 7.15 6.00 -28.43
CA VAL A 233 6.91 5.34 -29.72
C VAL A 233 6.78 6.37 -30.86
N ASP A 234 6.08 7.51 -30.64
CA ASP A 234 5.97 8.57 -31.63
C ASP A 234 7.36 9.11 -32.00
N VAL A 235 8.25 9.35 -31.04
CA VAL A 235 9.63 9.78 -31.28
C VAL A 235 10.44 8.69 -32.01
N ALA A 236 10.32 7.44 -31.56
CA ALA A 236 11.00 6.29 -32.14
C ALA A 236 10.64 6.11 -33.64
N LEU A 237 9.35 6.21 -33.96
CA LEU A 237 8.86 6.14 -35.34
C LEU A 237 9.40 7.27 -36.21
N GLN A 238 9.58 8.48 -35.67
CA GLN A 238 10.20 9.59 -36.43
C GLN A 238 11.68 9.34 -36.71
N GLN A 239 12.39 8.65 -35.83
CA GLN A 239 13.83 8.43 -35.93
C GLN A 239 14.22 7.19 -36.76
N ALA A 240 13.44 6.12 -36.67
CA ALA A 240 13.76 4.82 -37.26
C ALA A 240 12.60 4.14 -37.99
N GLY A 241 11.42 4.77 -38.08
CA GLY A 241 10.25 4.17 -38.74
C GLY A 241 10.42 3.85 -40.22
N GLU A 242 11.34 4.53 -40.91
CA GLU A 242 11.68 4.26 -42.29
C GLU A 242 12.42 2.93 -42.55
N PHE A 243 12.96 2.34 -41.47
CA PHE A 243 13.67 1.06 -41.51
C PHE A 243 12.79 -0.13 -41.15
N LEU A 244 11.53 0.11 -40.76
CA LEU A 244 10.55 -0.95 -40.49
C LEU A 244 9.88 -1.45 -41.77
N GLU A 245 9.45 -2.68 -41.77
CA GLU A 245 8.56 -3.18 -42.83
C GLU A 245 7.19 -2.50 -42.75
N ASP A 246 6.52 -2.33 -43.91
CA ASP A 246 5.20 -1.69 -43.96
C ASP A 246 4.16 -2.37 -43.08
N ALA A 247 4.26 -3.68 -42.90
CA ALA A 247 3.39 -4.47 -42.05
C ALA A 247 3.59 -4.14 -40.56
N GLU A 248 4.83 -4.04 -40.08
CA GLU A 248 5.17 -3.70 -38.69
C GLU A 248 4.76 -2.25 -38.38
N LEU A 249 5.02 -1.32 -39.30
CA LEU A 249 4.62 0.07 -39.18
C LEU A 249 3.09 0.21 -39.05
N SER A 250 2.35 -0.55 -39.84
CA SER A 250 0.89 -0.55 -39.83
C SER A 250 0.37 -1.12 -38.50
N GLU A 251 0.95 -2.21 -38.01
CA GLU A 251 0.59 -2.84 -36.76
C GLU A 251 0.82 -1.87 -35.58
N ILE A 252 2.00 -1.24 -35.49
CA ILE A 252 2.30 -0.28 -34.43
C ILE A 252 1.28 0.85 -34.39
N ARG A 253 0.95 1.41 -35.56
CA ARG A 253 -0.03 2.51 -35.66
C ARG A 253 -1.45 2.10 -35.28
N GLU A 254 -1.85 0.89 -35.63
CA GLU A 254 -3.16 0.36 -35.27
C GLU A 254 -3.26 0.14 -33.75
N VAL A 255 -2.24 -0.45 -33.13
CA VAL A 255 -2.20 -0.67 -31.68
C VAL A 255 -2.10 0.66 -30.92
N GLN A 256 -1.35 1.66 -31.40
CA GLN A 256 -1.36 3.00 -30.81
C GLN A 256 -2.76 3.62 -30.80
N LYS A 257 -3.53 3.44 -31.89
CA LYS A 257 -4.92 3.90 -31.97
C LYS A 257 -5.81 3.15 -30.97
N GLU A 258 -5.60 1.85 -30.82
CA GLU A 258 -6.33 1.03 -29.83
C GLU A 258 -6.05 1.49 -28.40
N VAL A 259 -4.79 1.80 -28.05
CA VAL A 259 -4.39 2.34 -26.75
C VAL A 259 -5.08 3.69 -26.48
N ARG A 260 -5.05 4.61 -27.43
CA ARG A 260 -5.70 5.94 -27.30
C ARG A 260 -7.21 5.80 -27.11
N SER A 261 -7.87 4.93 -27.89
CA SER A 261 -9.32 4.67 -27.74
C SER A 261 -9.65 4.07 -26.35
N ALA A 262 -8.84 3.12 -25.87
CA ALA A 262 -9.06 2.50 -24.57
C ALA A 262 -8.83 3.48 -23.41
N LEU A 263 -7.91 4.45 -23.56
CA LEU A 263 -7.72 5.56 -22.60
C LEU A 263 -8.96 6.46 -22.54
N ASP A 264 -9.48 6.89 -23.69
CA ASP A 264 -10.64 7.78 -23.78
C ASP A 264 -11.91 7.12 -23.23
N GLU A 265 -12.07 5.83 -23.50
CA GLU A 265 -13.21 5.03 -23.05
C GLU A 265 -13.08 4.54 -21.57
N LYS A 266 -11.95 4.78 -20.92
CA LYS A 266 -11.62 4.36 -19.56
C LYS A 266 -11.84 2.86 -19.29
N GLN A 267 -11.48 2.01 -20.26
CA GLN A 267 -11.65 0.57 -20.18
C GLN A 267 -10.37 -0.11 -19.65
N ALA A 268 -10.30 -0.39 -18.36
CA ALA A 268 -9.12 -0.89 -17.67
C ALA A 268 -8.49 -2.14 -18.32
N ALA A 269 -9.26 -3.19 -18.53
CA ALA A 269 -8.78 -4.44 -19.10
C ALA A 269 -8.31 -4.29 -20.56
N ARG A 270 -9.05 -3.51 -21.36
CA ARG A 270 -8.68 -3.22 -22.76
C ARG A 270 -7.42 -2.37 -22.82
N LEU A 271 -7.31 -1.34 -21.99
CA LEU A 271 -6.14 -0.48 -21.91
C LEU A 271 -4.89 -1.29 -21.55
N LYS A 272 -4.96 -2.11 -20.48
CA LYS A 272 -3.86 -2.97 -20.10
C LYS A 272 -3.40 -3.87 -21.25
N SER A 273 -4.34 -4.57 -21.88
CA SER A 273 -4.03 -5.48 -22.98
C SER A 273 -3.44 -4.75 -24.20
N SER A 274 -3.98 -3.56 -24.56
CA SER A 274 -3.46 -2.80 -25.69
C SER A 274 -2.09 -2.18 -25.43
N VAL A 275 -1.79 -1.78 -24.20
CA VAL A 275 -0.45 -1.32 -23.81
C VAL A 275 0.57 -2.46 -23.89
N GLU A 276 0.22 -3.67 -23.41
CA GLU A 276 1.08 -4.85 -23.54
C GLU A 276 1.34 -5.23 -25.02
N LYS A 277 0.32 -5.12 -25.88
CA LYS A 277 0.48 -5.33 -27.31
C LYS A 277 1.40 -4.27 -27.95
N LEU A 278 1.26 -3.00 -27.54
CA LEU A 278 2.09 -1.91 -28.07
C LEU A 278 3.56 -2.11 -27.69
N ASP A 279 3.81 -2.47 -26.42
CA ASP A 279 5.14 -2.78 -25.90
C ASP A 279 5.81 -3.87 -26.76
N LYS A 280 5.08 -4.95 -27.03
CA LYS A 280 5.55 -6.05 -27.87
C LYS A 280 5.73 -5.67 -29.34
N ALA A 281 4.78 -4.94 -29.93
CA ALA A 281 4.86 -4.52 -31.34
C ALA A 281 6.03 -3.55 -31.60
N THR A 282 6.54 -2.88 -30.56
CA THR A 282 7.65 -1.92 -30.67
C THR A 282 9.03 -2.51 -30.38
N GLU A 283 9.15 -3.82 -30.10
CA GLU A 283 10.43 -4.48 -29.84
C GLU A 283 11.41 -4.35 -31.01
N SER A 284 10.94 -4.56 -32.27
CA SER A 284 11.76 -4.38 -33.48
C SER A 284 12.24 -2.95 -33.65
N LEU A 285 11.35 -1.98 -33.39
CA LEU A 285 11.68 -0.55 -33.48
C LEU A 285 12.74 -0.15 -32.41
N ALA A 286 12.64 -0.67 -31.22
CA ALA A 286 13.62 -0.43 -30.15
C ALA A 286 14.99 -1.03 -30.50
N ALA A 287 15.04 -2.22 -31.10
CA ALA A 287 16.27 -2.86 -31.57
C ALA A 287 16.95 -2.03 -32.66
N LEU A 288 16.20 -1.53 -33.65
CA LEU A 288 16.71 -0.66 -34.71
C LEU A 288 17.29 0.66 -34.19
N LEU A 289 16.64 1.26 -33.17
CA LEU A 289 17.17 2.47 -32.54
C LEU A 289 18.50 2.23 -31.81
N LEU A 290 18.61 1.10 -31.08
CA LEU A 290 19.86 0.72 -30.43
C LEU A 290 20.99 0.48 -31.44
N GLU A 291 20.69 -0.15 -32.54
CA GLU A 291 21.67 -0.41 -33.61
C GLU A 291 22.14 0.91 -34.29
N LYS A 292 21.22 1.84 -34.51
CA LYS A 292 21.53 3.18 -35.06
C LYS A 292 22.41 3.97 -34.08
N VAL A 293 22.08 4.03 -32.80
CA VAL A 293 22.87 4.72 -31.79
C VAL A 293 24.27 4.11 -31.67
N THR A 294 24.39 2.79 -31.70
CA THR A 294 25.70 2.13 -31.66
C THR A 294 26.53 2.38 -32.93
N SER A 295 25.92 2.38 -34.11
CA SER A 295 26.63 2.68 -35.37
C SER A 295 27.12 4.11 -35.42
N ASP A 296 26.36 5.08 -34.93
CA ASP A 296 26.76 6.49 -34.84
C ASP A 296 27.91 6.72 -33.85
N PHE A 297 27.99 5.93 -32.79
CA PHE A 297 29.09 5.97 -31.81
C PHE A 297 30.41 5.37 -32.33
N PHE A 298 30.33 4.42 -33.26
CA PHE A 298 31.50 3.72 -33.82
C PHE A 298 31.89 4.20 -35.22
N SER A 299 31.19 5.17 -35.82
CA SER A 299 31.58 5.78 -37.07
C SER A 299 32.66 6.84 -36.80
N PRO A 300 33.91 6.68 -37.31
CA PRO A 300 34.91 7.72 -37.17
C PRO A 300 34.54 8.90 -38.05
N SER A 301 34.51 10.09 -37.47
CA SER A 301 34.42 11.39 -38.13
C SER A 301 35.64 11.69 -38.98
#